data_18d9f8a2b51ee157f6d1cf951f9e98dd
#
_entry.id   18d9f8a2b51ee157f6d1cf951f9e98dd
#
_cell.length_a   1.000
_cell.length_b   1.000
_cell.length_c   1.000
_cell.angle_alpha   90.00
_cell.angle_beta   90.00
_cell.angle_gamma   90.00
#
_symmetry.space_group_name_H-M   'P 1'
#
loop_
_entity.id
_entity.type
_entity.pdbx_description
1 polymer ?
#
loop_
_entity_poly.entity_id
_entity_poly.type
_entity_poly.pdbx_seq_one_letter_code
_entity_poly.pdbx_strand_id
1 'polypeptide(L)'
;MHFKGMKQRRLGTSGIVVSEICMGTMTFGTQADKEESFRIMDESVEAGIDFFDTAEVYPVPPSEELAGLTEKWVGEWLAQRPRESVIIASKIAGAAHGWFNPPIRHGKAALDRVHLRKALEGSLRRLKTDYLDLYQIHWPDHGMRAADTLEVLDEFVKEGKVRAIGLSNDNPYGVMKSLATSELEGLTRIDTVQNNFSLNNRRDEDELAECLRREKVSLLPYSPLAGGVLTGKYNDGIPDGARFSEYLKTGGPRQKAMATRFVNEKSIASTNAFMEIAAELEIDVTTLATAWSKQHDFVASTIVGVSSVSQMPPILKAAGLTLDKATLAKIDRVSKDILYPMG
;
A
#
# COMPACT_ATOMS: atom_id res chain seq x y z
N MET A 1 9.64 -0.11 23.30
CA MET A 1 8.46 -0.84 23.79
C MET A 1 8.26 -2.06 22.89
N HIS A 2 8.46 -3.29 23.36
CA HIS A 2 8.09 -4.46 22.56
C HIS A 2 6.57 -4.58 22.54
N PHE A 3 5.95 -4.26 21.41
CA PHE A 3 4.54 -4.54 21.18
C PHE A 3 4.38 -6.08 21.05
N LYS A 4 4.09 -6.74 22.16
CA LYS A 4 3.71 -8.16 22.17
C LYS A 4 2.37 -8.30 21.45
N GLY A 5 2.38 -8.78 20.22
CA GLY A 5 1.13 -9.09 19.50
C GLY A 5 1.16 -8.96 17.99
N MET A 6 2.25 -8.44 17.37
CA MET A 6 2.36 -8.40 15.90
C MET A 6 2.25 -9.82 15.34
N LYS A 7 1.18 -10.07 14.58
CA LYS A 7 0.95 -11.37 13.94
C LYS A 7 1.72 -11.44 12.63
N GLN A 8 2.13 -12.64 12.28
CA GLN A 8 2.78 -12.93 11.00
C GLN A 8 1.79 -13.63 10.06
N ARG A 9 1.80 -13.28 8.79
CA ARG A 9 0.92 -13.85 7.77
C ARG A 9 1.68 -14.13 6.48
N ARG A 10 1.24 -15.16 5.77
CA ARG A 10 1.85 -15.53 4.49
C ARG A 10 1.33 -14.64 3.36
N LEU A 11 2.21 -14.28 2.42
CA LEU A 11 1.84 -13.63 1.16
C LEU A 11 1.37 -14.69 0.16
N GLY A 12 0.09 -14.74 -0.11
CA GLY A 12 -0.51 -15.68 -1.06
C GLY A 12 -0.10 -17.12 -0.81
N THR A 13 0.43 -17.76 -1.83
CA THR A 13 0.99 -19.12 -1.78
C THR A 13 2.50 -19.15 -1.71
N SER A 14 3.17 -17.97 -1.67
CA SER A 14 4.63 -17.87 -1.58
C SER A 14 5.18 -18.39 -0.24
N GLY A 15 6.48 -18.57 -0.14
CA GLY A 15 7.17 -18.89 1.11
C GLY A 15 7.41 -17.67 2.01
N ILE A 16 6.93 -16.47 1.63
CA ILE A 16 7.20 -15.23 2.34
C ILE A 16 6.15 -15.01 3.43
N VAL A 17 6.62 -14.77 4.64
CA VAL A 17 5.80 -14.45 5.80
C VAL A 17 6.14 -13.05 6.25
N VAL A 18 5.12 -12.23 6.54
CA VAL A 18 5.25 -10.80 6.83
C VAL A 18 4.42 -10.41 8.05
N SER A 19 4.81 -9.33 8.70
CA SER A 19 4.00 -8.68 9.75
C SER A 19 2.64 -8.24 9.20
N GLU A 20 1.58 -8.36 10.00
CA GLU A 20 0.20 -7.98 9.61
C GLU A 20 0.01 -6.48 9.35
N ILE A 21 1.02 -5.67 9.70
CA ILE A 21 1.15 -4.25 9.36
C ILE A 21 2.44 -4.08 8.57
N CYS A 22 2.36 -3.37 7.45
CA CYS A 22 3.47 -3.02 6.57
C CYS A 22 3.73 -1.51 6.66
N MET A 23 4.99 -1.08 6.69
CA MET A 23 5.35 0.33 6.62
C MET A 23 5.47 0.78 5.16
N GLY A 24 4.55 1.64 4.73
CA GLY A 24 4.60 2.30 3.43
C GLY A 24 5.50 3.54 3.46
N THR A 25 6.33 3.69 2.47
CA THR A 25 7.41 4.70 2.45
C THR A 25 7.16 5.90 1.52
N MET A 26 5.96 6.03 0.94
CA MET A 26 5.69 7.05 -0.09
C MET A 26 5.83 8.51 0.39
N THR A 27 5.86 8.75 1.70
CA THR A 27 6.01 10.06 2.32
C THR A 27 7.47 10.49 2.46
N PHE A 28 8.42 9.55 2.34
CA PHE A 28 9.84 9.78 2.54
C PHE A 28 10.45 10.54 1.36
N GLY A 29 10.88 11.76 1.62
CA GLY A 29 11.40 12.68 0.60
C GLY A 29 10.46 13.85 0.26
N THR A 30 9.25 13.89 0.83
CA THR A 30 8.32 15.02 0.72
C THR A 30 7.76 15.45 2.07
N GLN A 31 7.05 14.58 2.78
CA GLN A 31 6.42 14.88 4.08
C GLN A 31 7.32 14.50 5.27
N ALA A 32 8.21 13.54 5.09
CA ALA A 32 9.25 13.18 6.05
C ALA A 32 10.61 13.42 5.40
N ASP A 33 11.52 14.09 6.12
CA ASP A 33 12.91 14.21 5.72
C ASP A 33 13.66 12.88 5.93
N LYS A 34 14.94 12.86 5.61
CA LYS A 34 15.74 11.64 5.67
C LYS A 34 15.91 11.10 7.09
N GLU A 35 16.15 11.99 8.05
CA GLU A 35 16.37 11.61 9.44
C GLU A 35 15.09 11.02 10.05
N GLU A 36 13.97 11.69 9.85
CA GLU A 36 12.66 11.19 10.31
C GLU A 36 12.25 9.89 9.59
N SER A 37 12.58 9.75 8.30
CA SER A 37 12.32 8.50 7.56
C SER A 37 13.10 7.33 8.15
N PHE A 38 14.35 7.52 8.55
CA PHE A 38 15.16 6.48 9.20
C PHE A 38 14.62 6.13 10.58
N ARG A 39 14.23 7.14 11.37
CA ARG A 39 13.57 6.91 12.67
C ARG A 39 12.27 6.13 12.54
N ILE A 40 11.43 6.46 11.56
CA ILE A 40 10.19 5.71 11.29
C ILE A 40 10.51 4.24 10.98
N MET A 41 11.50 3.97 10.14
CA MET A 41 11.88 2.59 9.81
C MET A 41 12.48 1.83 11.00
N ASP A 42 13.32 2.46 11.80
CA ASP A 42 13.92 1.85 12.99
C ASP A 42 12.84 1.52 14.04
N GLU A 43 11.95 2.47 14.35
CA GLU A 43 10.86 2.23 15.29
C GLU A 43 9.84 1.20 14.76
N SER A 44 9.67 1.11 13.43
CA SER A 44 8.86 0.05 12.82
C SER A 44 9.44 -1.33 13.12
N VAL A 45 10.75 -1.52 12.93
CA VAL A 45 11.43 -2.79 13.25
C VAL A 45 11.35 -3.10 14.73
N GLU A 46 11.59 -2.11 15.61
CA GLU A 46 11.48 -2.30 17.06
C GLU A 46 10.05 -2.70 17.50
N ALA A 47 9.03 -2.22 16.78
CA ALA A 47 7.64 -2.60 17.00
C ALA A 47 7.26 -3.97 16.42
N GLY A 48 8.15 -4.63 15.67
CA GLY A 48 7.93 -5.93 15.05
C GLY A 48 7.36 -5.86 13.63
N ILE A 49 7.38 -4.70 12.98
CA ILE A 49 7.11 -4.57 11.55
C ILE A 49 8.37 -4.96 10.79
N ASP A 50 8.29 -6.01 9.99
CA ASP A 50 9.38 -6.51 9.16
C ASP A 50 9.16 -6.28 7.66
N PHE A 51 8.02 -5.72 7.27
CA PHE A 51 7.62 -5.52 5.88
C PHE A 51 7.57 -4.03 5.51
N PHE A 52 8.29 -3.65 4.45
CA PHE A 52 8.37 -2.28 3.95
C PHE A 52 7.98 -2.23 2.47
N ASP A 53 7.10 -1.30 2.11
CA ASP A 53 6.62 -1.11 0.75
C ASP A 53 7.08 0.24 0.18
N THR A 54 7.75 0.19 -0.96
CA THR A 54 8.22 1.35 -1.73
C THR A 54 7.80 1.27 -3.20
N ALA A 55 8.27 2.17 -4.05
CA ALA A 55 8.09 2.13 -5.51
C ALA A 55 9.13 3.00 -6.22
N GLU A 56 9.45 2.67 -7.48
CA GLU A 56 10.40 3.43 -8.28
C GLU A 56 9.99 4.90 -8.49
N VAL A 57 8.69 5.19 -8.44
CA VAL A 57 8.12 6.53 -8.68
C VAL A 57 8.06 7.38 -7.41
N TYR A 58 8.29 6.81 -6.22
CA TYR A 58 8.19 7.54 -4.95
C TYR A 58 9.34 8.52 -4.74
N PRO A 59 9.09 9.65 -4.01
CA PRO A 59 7.93 9.95 -3.14
C PRO A 59 6.69 10.48 -3.86
N VAL A 60 5.61 10.67 -3.10
CA VAL A 60 4.35 11.26 -3.57
C VAL A 60 4.16 12.65 -2.94
N PRO A 61 3.78 13.70 -3.72
CA PRO A 61 3.50 13.67 -5.17
C PRO A 61 4.77 13.41 -5.99
N PRO A 62 4.67 12.60 -7.04
CA PRO A 62 5.84 12.27 -7.85
C PRO A 62 6.26 13.44 -8.74
N SER A 63 7.58 13.64 -8.82
CA SER A 63 8.20 14.55 -9.78
C SER A 63 9.44 13.91 -10.41
N GLU A 64 9.92 14.46 -11.54
CA GLU A 64 11.10 13.93 -12.22
C GLU A 64 12.36 14.03 -11.34
N GLU A 65 12.46 15.10 -10.55
CA GLU A 65 13.61 15.34 -9.67
C GLU A 65 13.64 14.42 -8.47
N LEU A 66 12.47 14.00 -7.99
CA LEU A 66 12.35 13.21 -6.76
C LEU A 66 12.15 11.72 -7.00
N ALA A 67 11.76 11.30 -8.22
CA ALA A 67 11.50 9.89 -8.51
C ALA A 67 12.71 9.01 -8.19
N GLY A 68 12.48 7.96 -7.37
CA GLY A 68 13.51 7.06 -6.89
C GLY A 68 14.24 7.51 -5.61
N LEU A 69 13.96 8.70 -5.09
CA LEU A 69 14.60 9.20 -3.86
C LEU A 69 14.22 8.33 -2.66
N THR A 70 12.97 7.91 -2.56
CA THR A 70 12.50 7.04 -1.47
C THR A 70 13.24 5.70 -1.48
N GLU A 71 13.34 5.03 -2.64
CA GLU A 71 14.12 3.79 -2.74
C GLU A 71 15.59 4.00 -2.39
N LYS A 72 16.18 5.15 -2.75
CA LYS A 72 17.56 5.49 -2.38
C LYS A 72 17.71 5.56 -0.86
N TRP A 73 16.81 6.23 -0.15
CA TRP A 73 16.87 6.34 1.31
C TRP A 73 16.61 5.01 2.01
N VAL A 74 15.63 4.25 1.54
CA VAL A 74 15.39 2.89 2.03
C VAL A 74 16.63 2.01 1.81
N GLY A 75 17.30 2.12 0.66
CA GLY A 75 18.53 1.37 0.38
C GLY A 75 19.73 1.80 1.26
N GLU A 76 19.84 3.07 1.58
CA GLU A 76 20.86 3.56 2.51
C GLU A 76 20.62 3.07 3.94
N TRP A 77 19.36 3.00 4.36
CA TRP A 77 18.96 2.42 5.64
C TRP A 77 19.13 0.90 5.66
N LEU A 78 18.77 0.21 4.58
CA LEU A 78 18.88 -1.24 4.44
C LEU A 78 20.35 -1.71 4.49
N ALA A 79 21.28 -0.95 3.91
CA ALA A 79 22.70 -1.27 3.91
C ALA A 79 23.35 -1.28 5.32
N GLN A 80 22.65 -0.83 6.36
CA GLN A 80 23.13 -0.80 7.75
C GLN A 80 22.68 -2.02 8.57
N ARG A 81 22.02 -3.01 7.95
CA ARG A 81 21.45 -4.18 8.61
C ARG A 81 21.53 -5.42 7.75
N PRO A 82 21.41 -6.63 8.34
CA PRO A 82 21.30 -7.85 7.55
C PRO A 82 20.10 -7.77 6.59
N ARG A 83 20.34 -8.06 5.31
CA ARG A 83 19.27 -7.96 4.26
C ARG A 83 18.05 -8.80 4.59
N GLU A 84 18.26 -9.96 5.16
CA GLU A 84 17.22 -10.93 5.51
C GLU A 84 16.41 -10.53 6.76
N SER A 85 16.80 -9.47 7.45
CA SER A 85 16.07 -9.02 8.65
C SER A 85 14.75 -8.34 8.34
N VAL A 86 14.52 -7.97 7.07
CA VAL A 86 13.31 -7.29 6.61
C VAL A 86 12.89 -7.76 5.22
N ILE A 87 11.60 -7.62 4.93
CA ILE A 87 10.96 -7.90 3.65
C ILE A 87 10.76 -6.58 2.90
N ILE A 88 11.26 -6.49 1.68
CA ILE A 88 11.18 -5.28 0.85
C ILE A 88 10.32 -5.54 -0.38
N ALA A 89 9.25 -4.75 -0.52
CA ALA A 89 8.45 -4.67 -1.73
C ALA A 89 8.76 -3.40 -2.50
N SER A 90 8.84 -3.50 -3.82
CA SER A 90 8.85 -2.34 -4.71
C SER A 90 7.91 -2.54 -5.90
N LYS A 91 7.77 -1.50 -6.73
CA LYS A 91 6.79 -1.49 -7.83
C LYS A 91 7.36 -0.84 -9.07
N ILE A 92 7.01 -1.42 -10.23
CA ILE A 92 7.20 -0.76 -11.52
C ILE A 92 6.00 0.11 -11.85
N ALA A 93 6.23 1.36 -12.25
CA ALA A 93 5.19 2.22 -12.79
C ALA A 93 4.87 1.83 -14.24
N GLY A 94 3.71 1.24 -14.45
CA GLY A 94 3.13 1.05 -15.78
C GLY A 94 2.52 2.33 -16.35
N ALA A 95 1.70 2.20 -17.40
CA ALA A 95 1.10 3.32 -18.14
C ALA A 95 0.11 4.19 -17.34
N ALA A 96 -0.24 3.81 -16.12
CA ALA A 96 -1.15 4.52 -15.20
C ALA A 96 -2.51 4.93 -15.82
N HIS A 97 -2.94 4.28 -16.90
CA HIS A 97 -4.20 4.51 -17.64
C HIS A 97 -4.50 5.95 -18.02
N GLY A 98 -3.46 6.75 -18.33
CA GLY A 98 -3.61 8.17 -18.57
C GLY A 98 -3.98 8.97 -17.31
N TRP A 99 -4.01 8.29 -16.16
CA TRP A 99 -4.32 8.93 -14.89
C TRP A 99 -3.26 9.98 -14.51
N PHE A 100 -1.99 9.66 -14.80
CA PHE A 100 -0.88 10.61 -14.86
C PHE A 100 0.25 10.05 -15.72
N ASN A 101 1.12 10.91 -16.22
CA ASN A 101 2.39 10.46 -16.77
C ASN A 101 3.36 10.25 -15.62
N PRO A 102 3.80 9.01 -15.35
CA PRO A 102 4.83 8.78 -14.36
C PRO A 102 6.08 9.59 -14.71
N PRO A 103 6.66 10.37 -13.79
CA PRO A 103 7.82 11.22 -14.07
C PRO A 103 9.13 10.41 -14.08
N ILE A 104 9.12 9.31 -14.79
CA ILE A 104 10.24 8.39 -14.99
C ILE A 104 10.35 8.07 -16.47
N ARG A 105 11.55 7.74 -16.93
CA ARG A 105 11.79 7.37 -18.32
C ARG A 105 11.19 8.37 -19.32
N HIS A 106 11.25 9.68 -18.99
CA HIS A 106 10.68 10.76 -19.79
C HIS A 106 9.16 10.59 -20.09
N GLY A 107 8.40 10.07 -19.14
CA GLY A 107 6.98 9.81 -19.28
C GLY A 107 6.62 8.59 -20.15
N LYS A 108 7.61 7.85 -20.64
CA LYS A 108 7.41 6.66 -21.48
C LYS A 108 7.42 5.42 -20.59
N ALA A 109 6.35 5.23 -19.83
CA ALA A 109 6.18 4.06 -18.99
C ALA A 109 5.30 3.02 -19.70
N ALA A 110 5.79 1.78 -19.75
CA ALA A 110 5.09 0.61 -20.27
C ALA A 110 5.50 -0.62 -19.48
N LEU A 111 4.74 -1.69 -19.59
CA LEU A 111 5.08 -2.99 -18.97
C LEU A 111 5.73 -3.95 -19.98
N ASP A 112 6.45 -3.41 -20.94
CA ASP A 112 7.24 -4.21 -21.86
C ASP A 112 8.59 -4.66 -21.26
N ARG A 113 9.25 -5.59 -21.90
CA ARG A 113 10.53 -6.19 -21.47
C ARG A 113 11.61 -5.14 -21.18
N VAL A 114 11.73 -4.10 -22.00
CA VAL A 114 12.78 -3.09 -21.85
C VAL A 114 12.54 -2.23 -20.60
N HIS A 115 11.29 -1.79 -20.39
CA HIS A 115 10.93 -0.96 -19.25
C HIS A 115 10.96 -1.76 -17.95
N LEU A 116 10.45 -3.00 -17.94
CA LEU A 116 10.50 -3.91 -16.79
C LEU A 116 11.93 -4.15 -16.30
N ARG A 117 12.85 -4.50 -17.22
CA ARG A 117 14.26 -4.74 -16.85
C ARG A 117 14.93 -3.48 -16.33
N LYS A 118 14.78 -2.35 -17.02
CA LYS A 118 15.33 -1.06 -16.56
C LYS A 118 14.80 -0.63 -15.19
N ALA A 119 13.52 -0.86 -14.95
CA ALA A 119 12.87 -0.52 -13.69
C ALA A 119 13.43 -1.37 -12.54
N LEU A 120 13.43 -2.71 -12.69
CA LEU A 120 13.94 -3.60 -11.66
C LEU A 120 15.41 -3.34 -11.34
N GLU A 121 16.26 -3.24 -12.35
CA GLU A 121 17.69 -2.97 -12.15
C GLU A 121 17.93 -1.59 -11.51
N GLY A 122 17.09 -0.60 -11.87
CA GLY A 122 17.09 0.72 -11.22
C GLY A 122 16.73 0.62 -9.74
N SER A 123 15.67 -0.10 -9.40
CA SER A 123 15.24 -0.32 -8.02
C SER A 123 16.28 -1.06 -7.19
N LEU A 124 16.86 -2.14 -7.71
CA LEU A 124 17.92 -2.90 -7.02
C LEU A 124 19.14 -2.02 -6.71
N ARG A 125 19.57 -1.19 -7.67
CA ARG A 125 20.68 -0.24 -7.45
C ARG A 125 20.36 0.80 -6.37
N ARG A 126 19.15 1.40 -6.40
CA ARG A 126 18.74 2.41 -5.41
C ARG A 126 18.57 1.79 -4.03
N LEU A 127 18.00 0.61 -3.96
CA LEU A 127 17.79 -0.15 -2.72
C LEU A 127 19.06 -0.85 -2.20
N LYS A 128 20.16 -0.84 -2.98
CA LYS A 128 21.44 -1.45 -2.61
C LYS A 128 21.31 -2.92 -2.21
N THR A 129 20.56 -3.68 -2.98
CA THR A 129 20.28 -5.11 -2.76
C THR A 129 20.28 -5.86 -4.08
N ASP A 130 20.54 -7.15 -4.03
CA ASP A 130 20.57 -8.03 -5.19
C ASP A 130 19.19 -8.60 -5.51
N TYR A 131 18.24 -8.52 -4.59
CA TYR A 131 16.90 -9.05 -4.78
C TYR A 131 15.81 -8.24 -4.06
N LEU A 132 14.59 -8.35 -4.57
CA LEU A 132 13.36 -7.90 -3.91
C LEU A 132 12.57 -9.11 -3.41
N ASP A 133 11.93 -8.96 -2.26
CA ASP A 133 11.03 -10.02 -1.76
C ASP A 133 9.72 -10.04 -2.53
N LEU A 134 9.16 -8.86 -2.83
CA LEU A 134 7.94 -8.71 -3.63
C LEU A 134 8.14 -7.62 -4.67
N TYR A 135 7.85 -7.92 -5.94
CA TYR A 135 7.85 -6.93 -7.01
C TYR A 135 6.47 -6.83 -7.64
N GLN A 136 5.93 -5.62 -7.71
CA GLN A 136 4.53 -5.39 -8.06
C GLN A 136 4.39 -4.53 -9.30
N ILE A 137 3.40 -4.83 -10.12
CA ILE A 137 2.90 -3.92 -11.16
C ILE A 137 2.09 -2.83 -10.45
N HIS A 138 2.57 -1.58 -10.49
CA HIS A 138 1.94 -0.46 -9.77
C HIS A 138 0.56 -0.09 -10.32
N TRP A 139 0.43 -0.11 -11.66
CA TRP A 139 -0.83 0.04 -12.38
C TRP A 139 -0.85 -0.92 -13.56
N PRO A 140 -2.00 -1.54 -13.86
CA PRO A 140 -2.15 -2.37 -15.04
C PRO A 140 -1.81 -1.59 -16.33
N ASP A 141 -1.36 -2.27 -17.36
CA ASP A 141 -1.17 -1.72 -18.69
C ASP A 141 -2.10 -2.45 -19.67
N HIS A 142 -3.24 -1.84 -19.97
CA HIS A 142 -4.25 -2.45 -20.86
C HIS A 142 -3.82 -2.48 -22.34
N GLY A 143 -2.72 -1.80 -22.69
CA GLY A 143 -2.12 -1.88 -24.01
C GLY A 143 -1.23 -3.10 -24.22
N MET A 144 -0.85 -3.79 -23.13
CA MET A 144 0.01 -4.96 -23.15
C MET A 144 -0.79 -6.25 -22.94
N ARG A 145 -0.33 -7.36 -23.55
CA ARG A 145 -0.86 -8.68 -23.21
C ARG A 145 -0.29 -9.13 -21.86
N ALA A 146 -1.13 -9.74 -21.03
CA ALA A 146 -0.69 -10.24 -19.73
C ALA A 146 0.51 -11.21 -19.85
N ALA A 147 0.52 -12.07 -20.87
CA ALA A 147 1.63 -13.01 -21.12
C ALA A 147 2.97 -12.30 -21.28
N ASP A 148 3.03 -11.24 -22.11
CA ASP A 148 4.28 -10.52 -22.39
C ASP A 148 4.91 -9.90 -21.13
N THR A 149 4.07 -9.41 -20.23
CA THR A 149 4.50 -8.86 -18.95
C THR A 149 4.89 -9.96 -17.95
N LEU A 150 4.07 -11.01 -17.84
CA LEU A 150 4.31 -12.12 -16.91
C LEU A 150 5.54 -12.95 -17.26
N GLU A 151 5.85 -13.13 -18.55
CA GLU A 151 7.10 -13.78 -18.99
C GLU A 151 8.34 -13.09 -18.42
N VAL A 152 8.37 -11.76 -18.45
CA VAL A 152 9.51 -10.99 -17.93
C VAL A 152 9.57 -11.05 -16.41
N LEU A 153 8.43 -11.00 -15.72
CA LEU A 153 8.39 -11.15 -14.26
C LEU A 153 8.83 -12.55 -13.82
N ASP A 154 8.45 -13.59 -14.58
CA ASP A 154 8.88 -14.96 -14.38
C ASP A 154 10.41 -15.13 -14.54
N GLU A 155 11.00 -14.47 -15.55
CA GLU A 155 12.45 -14.42 -15.71
C GLU A 155 13.14 -13.82 -14.47
N PHE A 156 12.58 -12.75 -13.90
CA PHE A 156 13.15 -12.12 -12.70
C PHE A 156 13.13 -13.05 -11.48
N VAL A 157 12.09 -13.88 -11.38
CA VAL A 157 12.02 -14.90 -10.33
C VAL A 157 13.04 -16.00 -10.58
N LYS A 158 13.16 -16.50 -11.81
CA LYS A 158 14.14 -17.51 -12.20
C LYS A 158 15.59 -17.02 -12.06
N GLU A 159 15.84 -15.73 -12.28
CA GLU A 159 17.14 -15.08 -12.06
C GLU A 159 17.44 -14.86 -10.56
N GLY A 160 16.50 -15.12 -9.66
CA GLY A 160 16.63 -14.89 -8.22
C GLY A 160 16.62 -13.42 -7.80
N LYS A 161 16.27 -12.50 -8.70
CA LYS A 161 16.17 -11.06 -8.44
C LYS A 161 14.86 -10.66 -7.74
N VAL A 162 13.85 -11.51 -7.83
CA VAL A 162 12.52 -11.31 -7.24
C VAL A 162 12.07 -12.62 -6.64
N ARG A 163 11.54 -12.62 -5.39
CA ARG A 163 11.05 -13.85 -4.74
C ARG A 163 9.58 -14.12 -5.00
N ALA A 164 8.76 -13.05 -5.08
CA ALA A 164 7.33 -13.13 -5.38
C ALA A 164 6.90 -11.94 -6.23
N ILE A 165 5.85 -12.12 -7.01
CA ILE A 165 5.28 -11.07 -7.85
C ILE A 165 3.84 -10.75 -7.46
N GLY A 166 3.42 -9.51 -7.70
CA GLY A 166 2.09 -9.02 -7.37
C GLY A 166 1.57 -7.95 -8.32
N LEU A 167 0.29 -7.64 -8.15
CA LEU A 167 -0.41 -6.58 -8.86
C LEU A 167 -0.74 -5.43 -7.89
N SER A 168 -1.08 -4.28 -8.43
CA SER A 168 -1.65 -3.16 -7.67
C SER A 168 -2.67 -2.41 -8.52
N ASN A 169 -3.70 -1.85 -7.88
CA ASN A 169 -4.78 -1.13 -8.55
C ASN A 169 -5.50 -1.96 -9.61
N ASP A 170 -5.67 -3.24 -9.34
CA ASP A 170 -6.30 -4.18 -10.27
C ASP A 170 -7.63 -4.71 -9.70
N ASN A 171 -8.45 -5.24 -10.57
CA ASN A 171 -9.78 -5.76 -10.30
C ASN A 171 -9.83 -7.30 -10.45
N PRO A 172 -10.96 -7.96 -10.15
CA PRO A 172 -11.07 -9.41 -10.28
C PRO A 172 -10.71 -9.93 -11.67
N TYR A 173 -11.04 -9.19 -12.73
CA TYR A 173 -10.70 -9.58 -14.10
C TYR A 173 -9.17 -9.64 -14.31
N GLY A 174 -8.44 -8.59 -13.90
CA GLY A 174 -6.98 -8.54 -14.07
C GLY A 174 -6.27 -9.60 -13.24
N VAL A 175 -6.73 -9.84 -12.00
CA VAL A 175 -6.24 -10.92 -11.14
C VAL A 175 -6.43 -12.27 -11.80
N MET A 176 -7.66 -12.61 -12.22
CA MET A 176 -7.96 -13.88 -12.87
C MET A 176 -7.26 -14.04 -14.21
N LYS A 177 -7.16 -12.95 -14.99
CA LYS A 177 -6.43 -12.98 -16.27
C LYS A 177 -4.95 -13.30 -16.06
N SER A 178 -4.33 -12.70 -15.06
CA SER A 178 -2.93 -12.97 -14.73
C SER A 178 -2.71 -14.40 -14.25
N LEU A 179 -3.57 -14.89 -13.36
CA LEU A 179 -3.51 -16.26 -12.84
C LEU A 179 -3.70 -17.30 -13.95
N ALA A 180 -4.75 -17.15 -14.76
CA ALA A 180 -5.02 -18.07 -15.87
C ALA A 180 -3.89 -18.05 -16.91
N THR A 181 -3.32 -16.88 -17.20
CA THR A 181 -2.17 -16.78 -18.10
C THR A 181 -0.95 -17.50 -17.53
N SER A 182 -0.65 -17.30 -16.25
CA SER A 182 0.46 -17.99 -15.59
C SER A 182 0.28 -19.50 -15.61
N GLU A 183 -0.91 -20.01 -15.38
CA GLU A 183 -1.21 -21.43 -15.40
C GLU A 183 -1.08 -22.03 -16.81
N LEU A 184 -1.63 -21.36 -17.81
CA LEU A 184 -1.61 -21.83 -19.21
C LEU A 184 -0.21 -21.82 -19.80
N GLU A 185 0.60 -20.81 -19.48
CA GLU A 185 1.95 -20.63 -20.06
C GLU A 185 3.07 -21.20 -19.15
N GLY A 186 2.71 -21.76 -17.99
CA GLY A 186 3.70 -22.30 -17.03
C GLY A 186 4.61 -21.24 -16.41
N LEU A 187 4.07 -20.04 -16.16
CA LEU A 187 4.80 -18.90 -15.61
C LEU A 187 4.59 -18.78 -14.10
N THR A 188 5.43 -17.98 -13.46
CA THR A 188 5.28 -17.64 -12.03
C THR A 188 3.92 -17.00 -11.76
N ARG A 189 3.24 -17.50 -10.74
CA ARG A 189 1.93 -17.03 -10.27
C ARG A 189 2.09 -15.75 -9.49
N ILE A 190 1.10 -14.85 -9.57
CA ILE A 190 1.00 -13.69 -8.68
C ILE A 190 0.54 -14.14 -7.29
N ASP A 191 1.12 -13.56 -6.24
CA ASP A 191 0.80 -13.87 -4.84
C ASP A 191 -0.01 -12.78 -4.14
N THR A 192 0.04 -11.53 -4.65
CA THR A 192 -0.61 -10.39 -4.00
C THR A 192 -1.31 -9.47 -4.98
N VAL A 193 -2.31 -8.76 -4.47
CA VAL A 193 -2.83 -7.53 -5.08
C VAL A 193 -2.84 -6.42 -4.05
N GLN A 194 -2.36 -5.22 -4.42
CA GLN A 194 -2.29 -4.06 -3.55
C GLN A 194 -3.30 -3.01 -4.01
N ASN A 195 -4.38 -2.80 -3.24
CA ASN A 195 -5.46 -1.88 -3.59
C ASN A 195 -5.79 -0.90 -2.47
N ASN A 196 -6.49 0.18 -2.81
CA ASN A 196 -7.05 1.11 -1.85
C ASN A 196 -8.20 0.45 -1.09
N PHE A 197 -7.99 0.15 0.20
CA PHE A 197 -8.99 -0.51 1.03
C PHE A 197 -8.99 0.06 2.44
N SER A 198 -10.14 0.58 2.87
CA SER A 198 -10.34 1.23 4.15
C SER A 198 -11.82 1.23 4.56
N LEU A 199 -12.14 1.65 5.78
CA LEU A 199 -13.51 1.87 6.23
C LEU A 199 -14.32 2.78 5.27
N ASN A 200 -13.66 3.73 4.60
CA ASN A 200 -14.28 4.64 3.63
C ASN A 200 -14.23 4.15 2.18
N ASN A 201 -13.56 3.05 1.91
CA ASN A 201 -13.50 2.42 0.59
C ASN A 201 -13.46 0.89 0.73
N ARG A 202 -14.61 0.27 0.69
CA ARG A 202 -14.81 -1.18 0.91
C ARG A 202 -15.12 -1.96 -0.38
N ARG A 203 -14.90 -1.36 -1.54
CA ARG A 203 -15.28 -1.94 -2.85
C ARG A 203 -14.67 -3.31 -3.12
N ASP A 204 -13.47 -3.57 -2.59
CA ASP A 204 -12.82 -4.88 -2.77
C ASP A 204 -13.56 -6.01 -2.04
N GLU A 205 -14.46 -5.72 -1.10
CA GLU A 205 -15.29 -6.74 -0.44
C GLU A 205 -16.41 -7.28 -1.37
N ASP A 206 -16.83 -6.52 -2.38
CA ASP A 206 -17.95 -6.90 -3.23
C ASP A 206 -17.62 -8.15 -4.07
N GLU A 207 -16.54 -8.13 -4.82
CA GLU A 207 -16.19 -9.23 -5.74
C GLU A 207 -14.72 -9.68 -5.58
N LEU A 208 -13.79 -8.75 -5.38
CA LEU A 208 -12.37 -9.07 -5.33
C LEU A 208 -12.03 -9.98 -4.14
N ALA A 209 -12.60 -9.74 -2.98
CA ALA A 209 -12.34 -10.56 -1.78
C ALA A 209 -12.66 -12.04 -2.00
N GLU A 210 -13.76 -12.35 -2.69
CA GLU A 210 -14.13 -13.74 -3.00
C GLU A 210 -13.14 -14.37 -3.99
N CYS A 211 -12.75 -13.61 -5.02
CA CYS A 211 -11.70 -14.03 -5.96
C CYS A 211 -10.39 -14.36 -5.22
N LEU A 212 -9.94 -13.46 -4.33
CA LEU A 212 -8.70 -13.63 -3.58
C LEU A 212 -8.72 -14.85 -2.66
N ARG A 213 -9.85 -15.10 -1.97
CA ARG A 213 -10.01 -16.28 -1.11
C ARG A 213 -9.87 -17.58 -1.90
N ARG A 214 -10.59 -17.69 -3.04
CA ARG A 214 -10.57 -18.86 -3.89
C ARG A 214 -9.21 -19.14 -4.48
N GLU A 215 -8.57 -18.07 -4.94
CA GLU A 215 -7.28 -18.15 -5.60
C GLU A 215 -6.09 -18.11 -4.63
N LYS A 216 -6.31 -17.93 -3.34
CA LYS A 216 -5.25 -17.80 -2.32
C LYS A 216 -4.24 -16.70 -2.65
N VAL A 217 -4.74 -15.59 -3.18
CA VAL A 217 -3.98 -14.35 -3.40
C VAL A 217 -4.25 -13.43 -2.22
N SER A 218 -3.23 -12.75 -1.71
CA SER A 218 -3.40 -11.85 -0.57
C SER A 218 -3.66 -10.41 -1.00
N LEU A 219 -4.60 -9.75 -0.35
CA LEU A 219 -4.74 -8.29 -0.43
C LEU A 219 -3.67 -7.63 0.44
N LEU A 220 -3.08 -6.56 -0.07
CA LEU A 220 -2.26 -5.60 0.65
C LEU A 220 -2.99 -4.24 0.62
N PRO A 221 -3.85 -3.94 1.60
CA PRO A 221 -4.54 -2.65 1.67
C PRO A 221 -3.58 -1.49 1.75
N TYR A 222 -3.69 -0.50 0.86
CA TYR A 222 -3.05 0.78 1.06
C TYR A 222 -4.07 1.86 1.42
N SER A 223 -3.62 2.96 2.03
CA SER A 223 -4.46 4.04 2.57
C SER A 223 -5.55 3.58 3.55
N PRO A 224 -5.25 2.72 4.53
CA PRO A 224 -6.25 2.25 5.51
C PRO A 224 -6.86 3.38 6.32
N LEU A 225 -6.18 4.53 6.40
CA LEU A 225 -6.65 5.75 7.07
C LEU A 225 -7.27 6.76 6.09
N ALA A 226 -7.60 6.34 4.85
CA ALA A 226 -8.19 7.21 3.83
C ALA A 226 -7.41 8.54 3.67
N GLY A 227 -6.08 8.47 3.52
CA GLY A 227 -5.22 9.65 3.43
C GLY A 227 -5.18 10.53 4.69
N GLY A 228 -5.55 9.96 5.83
CA GLY A 228 -5.62 10.61 7.12
C GLY A 228 -7.01 11.14 7.48
N VAL A 229 -8.03 10.95 6.65
CA VAL A 229 -9.42 11.34 6.97
C VAL A 229 -9.93 10.55 8.18
N LEU A 230 -9.69 9.26 8.21
CA LEU A 230 -10.08 8.35 9.31
C LEU A 230 -9.29 8.57 10.62
N THR A 231 -8.48 9.61 10.71
CA THR A 231 -7.93 10.07 12.01
C THR A 231 -8.77 11.17 12.66
N GLY A 232 -9.82 11.65 11.97
CA GLY A 232 -10.66 12.76 12.43
C GLY A 232 -10.07 14.16 12.20
N LYS A 233 -8.81 14.28 11.79
CA LYS A 233 -8.10 15.57 11.69
C LYS A 233 -8.71 16.57 10.68
N TYR A 234 -9.60 16.10 9.80
CA TYR A 234 -10.29 16.95 8.82
C TYR A 234 -11.73 17.31 9.22
N ASN A 235 -12.22 16.86 10.39
CA ASN A 235 -13.61 17.03 10.78
C ASN A 235 -13.98 18.51 11.03
N ASP A 236 -13.05 19.29 11.57
CA ASP A 236 -13.23 20.73 11.85
C ASP A 236 -12.63 21.62 10.76
N GLY A 237 -12.41 21.07 9.58
CA GLY A 237 -11.75 21.74 8.45
C GLY A 237 -10.44 21.09 8.07
N ILE A 238 -9.75 21.66 7.10
CA ILE A 238 -8.49 21.11 6.59
C ILE A 238 -7.32 21.80 7.31
N PRO A 239 -6.59 21.09 8.19
CA PRO A 239 -5.52 21.69 8.98
C PRO A 239 -4.33 22.08 8.11
N ASP A 240 -3.65 23.17 8.45
CA ASP A 240 -2.43 23.60 7.77
C ASP A 240 -1.33 22.55 7.88
N GLY A 241 -0.53 22.44 6.82
CA GLY A 241 0.55 21.45 6.73
C GLY A 241 0.08 20.00 6.48
N ALA A 242 -1.24 19.74 6.45
CA ALA A 242 -1.73 18.45 6.06
C ALA A 242 -1.65 18.25 4.54
N ARG A 243 -1.43 17.01 4.10
CA ARG A 243 -1.27 16.66 2.67
C ARG A 243 -2.38 17.26 1.78
N PHE A 244 -3.63 17.16 2.19
CA PHE A 244 -4.74 17.66 1.38
C PHE A 244 -4.90 19.18 1.46
N SER A 245 -4.42 19.85 2.50
CA SER A 245 -4.37 21.31 2.51
C SER A 245 -3.42 21.85 1.45
N GLU A 246 -2.24 21.23 1.34
CA GLU A 246 -1.28 21.59 0.29
C GLU A 246 -1.82 21.31 -1.11
N TYR A 247 -2.51 20.18 -1.30
CA TYR A 247 -3.13 19.84 -2.58
C TYR A 247 -4.24 20.85 -2.98
N LEU A 248 -5.02 21.34 -2.04
CA LEU A 248 -6.07 22.34 -2.32
C LEU A 248 -5.50 23.73 -2.56
N LYS A 249 -4.46 24.13 -1.82
CA LYS A 249 -3.83 25.46 -1.92
C LYS A 249 -3.00 25.60 -3.21
N THR A 250 -2.06 24.70 -3.41
CA THR A 250 -1.01 24.81 -4.42
C THR A 250 -1.05 23.72 -5.49
N GLY A 251 -1.84 22.68 -5.28
CA GLY A 251 -1.92 21.54 -6.18
C GLY A 251 -2.58 21.85 -7.53
N GLY A 252 -2.18 21.10 -8.56
CA GLY A 252 -2.83 21.10 -9.86
C GLY A 252 -4.24 20.49 -9.81
N PRO A 253 -5.01 20.55 -10.92
CA PRO A 253 -6.41 20.10 -10.97
C PRO A 253 -6.61 18.68 -10.42
N ARG A 254 -5.68 17.79 -10.68
CA ARG A 254 -5.72 16.41 -10.24
C ARG A 254 -5.52 16.24 -8.74
N GLN A 255 -4.54 16.95 -8.15
CA GLN A 255 -4.32 16.93 -6.71
C GLN A 255 -5.53 17.50 -5.96
N LYS A 256 -6.14 18.55 -6.49
CA LYS A 256 -7.39 19.13 -5.98
C LYS A 256 -8.54 18.12 -6.05
N ALA A 257 -8.72 17.44 -7.19
CA ALA A 257 -9.73 16.40 -7.36
C ALA A 257 -9.51 15.23 -6.38
N MET A 258 -8.26 14.83 -6.17
CA MET A 258 -7.92 13.81 -5.17
C MET A 258 -8.29 14.29 -3.76
N ALA A 259 -7.89 15.49 -3.37
CA ALA A 259 -8.23 16.02 -2.05
C ALA A 259 -9.74 16.07 -1.83
N THR A 260 -10.53 16.54 -2.79
CA THR A 260 -12.00 16.59 -2.72
C THR A 260 -12.62 15.19 -2.65
N ARG A 261 -12.05 14.20 -3.35
CA ARG A 261 -12.51 12.82 -3.28
C ARG A 261 -12.33 12.23 -1.88
N PHE A 262 -11.22 12.51 -1.22
CA PHE A 262 -10.93 11.99 0.12
C PHE A 262 -11.62 12.79 1.22
N VAL A 263 -11.66 14.11 1.12
CA VAL A 263 -12.24 15.02 2.12
C VAL A 263 -13.52 15.61 1.57
N ASN A 264 -14.65 15.06 1.97
CA ASN A 264 -15.99 15.46 1.58
C ASN A 264 -16.98 15.17 2.72
N GLU A 265 -18.20 15.68 2.60
CA GLU A 265 -19.24 15.56 3.64
C GLU A 265 -19.51 14.09 4.04
N LYS A 266 -19.56 13.15 3.07
CA LYS A 266 -19.80 11.74 3.37
C LYS A 266 -18.64 11.10 4.12
N SER A 267 -17.40 11.40 3.73
CA SER A 267 -16.22 10.85 4.39
C SER A 267 -16.03 11.40 5.80
N ILE A 268 -16.39 12.64 6.04
CA ILE A 268 -16.42 13.26 7.37
C ILE A 268 -17.53 12.64 8.21
N ALA A 269 -18.75 12.52 7.68
CA ALA A 269 -19.87 11.93 8.40
C ALA A 269 -19.59 10.47 8.81
N SER A 270 -19.02 9.66 7.89
CA SER A 270 -18.64 8.28 8.20
C SER A 270 -17.51 8.22 9.24
N THR A 271 -16.53 9.12 9.16
CA THR A 271 -15.43 9.20 10.14
C THR A 271 -15.98 9.53 11.53
N ASN A 272 -16.91 10.47 11.67
CA ASN A 272 -17.55 10.78 12.95
C ASN A 272 -18.26 9.55 13.54
N ALA A 273 -19.01 8.81 12.73
CA ALA A 273 -19.67 7.60 13.20
C ALA A 273 -18.65 6.49 13.62
N PHE A 274 -17.51 6.36 12.92
CA PHE A 274 -16.45 5.45 13.35
C PHE A 274 -15.74 5.93 14.62
N MET A 275 -15.61 7.24 14.84
CA MET A 275 -15.07 7.79 16.09
C MET A 275 -15.98 7.46 17.29
N GLU A 276 -17.30 7.47 17.12
CA GLU A 276 -18.23 7.04 18.17
C GLU A 276 -18.02 5.56 18.54
N ILE A 277 -17.88 4.69 17.53
CA ILE A 277 -17.59 3.27 17.77
C ILE A 277 -16.24 3.09 18.48
N ALA A 278 -15.22 3.83 18.06
CA ALA A 278 -13.89 3.77 18.69
C ALA A 278 -13.92 4.24 20.15
N ALA A 279 -14.69 5.30 20.44
CA ALA A 279 -14.88 5.81 21.80
C ALA A 279 -15.55 4.77 22.72
N GLU A 280 -16.56 4.04 22.24
CA GLU A 280 -17.17 2.95 23.00
C GLU A 280 -16.18 1.81 23.35
N LEU A 281 -15.15 1.62 22.53
CA LEU A 281 -14.09 0.64 22.74
C LEU A 281 -12.90 1.21 23.51
N GLU A 282 -12.93 2.47 23.89
CA GLU A 282 -11.83 3.20 24.54
C GLU A 282 -10.52 3.16 23.72
N ILE A 283 -10.63 3.20 22.38
CA ILE A 283 -9.48 3.22 21.46
C ILE A 283 -9.52 4.44 20.54
N ASP A 284 -8.39 4.77 19.93
CA ASP A 284 -8.31 5.78 18.88
C ASP A 284 -8.96 5.28 17.58
N VAL A 285 -9.61 6.16 16.82
CA VAL A 285 -10.23 5.80 15.54
C VAL A 285 -9.18 5.31 14.51
N THR A 286 -7.95 5.79 14.60
CA THR A 286 -6.82 5.28 13.80
C THR A 286 -6.54 3.80 14.11
N THR A 287 -6.61 3.44 15.41
CA THR A 287 -6.48 2.06 15.87
C THR A 287 -7.63 1.20 15.33
N LEU A 288 -8.87 1.69 15.43
CA LEU A 288 -10.05 1.01 14.89
C LEU A 288 -9.91 0.75 13.39
N ALA A 289 -9.60 1.79 12.60
CA ALA A 289 -9.47 1.69 11.15
C ALA A 289 -8.35 0.74 10.72
N THR A 290 -7.21 0.78 11.40
CA THR A 290 -6.08 -0.12 11.14
C THR A 290 -6.42 -1.57 11.52
N ALA A 291 -7.03 -1.79 12.68
CA ALA A 291 -7.45 -3.12 13.13
C ALA A 291 -8.50 -3.73 12.20
N TRP A 292 -9.48 -2.93 11.76
CA TRP A 292 -10.47 -3.36 10.79
C TRP A 292 -9.84 -3.79 9.46
N SER A 293 -8.97 -2.96 8.91
CA SER A 293 -8.34 -3.25 7.60
C SER A 293 -7.54 -4.55 7.61
N LYS A 294 -6.74 -4.78 8.66
CA LYS A 294 -5.84 -5.94 8.73
C LYS A 294 -6.49 -7.27 9.12
N GLN A 295 -7.69 -7.26 9.70
CA GLN A 295 -8.26 -8.51 10.26
C GLN A 295 -8.99 -9.39 9.26
N HIS A 296 -9.22 -8.92 8.04
CA HIS A 296 -9.85 -9.72 6.99
C HIS A 296 -8.98 -10.93 6.63
N ASP A 297 -9.63 -12.06 6.35
CA ASP A 297 -8.97 -13.34 6.04
C ASP A 297 -8.19 -13.31 4.71
N PHE A 298 -8.60 -12.45 3.78
CA PHE A 298 -7.94 -12.23 2.49
C PHE A 298 -6.82 -11.18 2.55
N VAL A 299 -6.60 -10.52 3.69
CA VAL A 299 -5.55 -9.51 3.89
C VAL A 299 -4.33 -10.15 4.53
N ALA A 300 -3.16 -10.02 3.90
CA ALA A 300 -1.91 -10.46 4.53
C ALA A 300 -1.29 -9.36 5.39
N SER A 301 -1.20 -8.15 4.88
CA SER A 301 -0.56 -7.04 5.59
C SER A 301 -1.17 -5.71 5.15
N THR A 302 -1.54 -4.87 6.11
CA THR A 302 -2.10 -3.53 5.83
C THR A 302 -0.98 -2.49 5.79
N ILE A 303 -0.86 -1.79 4.67
CA ILE A 303 0.18 -0.79 4.43
C ILE A 303 -0.24 0.54 5.05
N VAL A 304 0.46 0.93 6.09
CA VAL A 304 0.29 2.22 6.76
C VAL A 304 1.42 3.17 6.36
N GLY A 305 1.11 4.44 6.14
CA GLY A 305 2.11 5.47 5.88
C GLY A 305 2.02 6.56 6.94
N VAL A 306 3.16 7.00 7.43
CA VAL A 306 3.28 8.11 8.38
C VAL A 306 4.30 9.12 7.87
N SER A 307 4.21 10.36 8.35
CA SER A 307 5.20 11.41 8.07
C SER A 307 6.02 11.79 9.30
N SER A 308 5.68 11.21 10.47
CA SER A 308 6.41 11.38 11.71
C SER A 308 6.20 10.16 12.61
N VAL A 309 7.23 9.82 13.39
CA VAL A 309 7.20 8.79 14.44
C VAL A 309 6.04 9.02 15.42
N SER A 310 5.70 10.28 15.71
CA SER A 310 4.59 10.63 16.61
C SER A 310 3.23 10.11 16.16
N GLN A 311 3.05 9.75 14.90
CA GLN A 311 1.83 9.18 14.34
C GLN A 311 1.74 7.65 14.50
N MET A 312 2.82 6.97 14.87
CA MET A 312 2.88 5.51 14.93
C MET A 312 2.10 4.88 16.11
N PRO A 313 2.07 5.47 17.32
CA PRO A 313 1.48 4.80 18.47
C PRO A 313 0.03 4.30 18.30
N PRO A 314 -0.94 5.07 17.75
CA PRO A 314 -2.29 4.56 17.55
C PRO A 314 -2.37 3.46 16.47
N ILE A 315 -1.48 3.49 15.48
CA ILE A 315 -1.35 2.44 14.45
C ILE A 315 -0.83 1.14 15.10
N LEU A 316 0.24 1.24 15.89
CA LEU A 316 0.87 0.09 16.53
C LEU A 316 -0.03 -0.57 17.57
N LYS A 317 -0.92 0.18 18.23
CA LYS A 317 -1.95 -0.38 19.11
C LYS A 317 -2.93 -1.33 18.39
N ALA A 318 -3.04 -1.24 17.07
CA ALA A 318 -3.83 -2.20 16.30
C ALA A 318 -3.15 -3.57 16.16
N ALA A 319 -1.84 -3.69 16.41
CA ALA A 319 -1.13 -4.96 16.34
C ALA A 319 -1.75 -6.00 17.31
N GLY A 320 -2.07 -7.19 16.79
CA GLY A 320 -2.73 -8.24 17.57
C GLY A 320 -4.20 -7.98 17.93
N LEU A 321 -4.70 -6.74 17.81
CA LEU A 321 -6.11 -6.43 18.09
C LEU A 321 -7.02 -7.09 17.05
N THR A 322 -8.10 -7.69 17.52
CA THR A 322 -9.17 -8.25 16.69
C THR A 322 -10.49 -7.68 17.17
N LEU A 323 -11.23 -7.05 16.28
CA LEU A 323 -12.56 -6.50 16.56
C LEU A 323 -13.57 -7.66 16.60
N ASP A 324 -14.45 -7.64 17.58
CA ASP A 324 -15.47 -8.67 17.74
C ASP A 324 -16.64 -8.49 16.73
N LYS A 325 -17.51 -9.49 16.67
CA LYS A 325 -18.65 -9.51 15.74
C LYS A 325 -19.65 -8.37 16.00
N ALA A 326 -19.80 -7.94 17.25
CA ALA A 326 -20.72 -6.84 17.59
C ALA A 326 -20.17 -5.51 17.06
N THR A 327 -18.90 -5.27 17.24
CA THR A 327 -18.20 -4.10 16.67
C THR A 327 -18.24 -4.09 15.15
N LEU A 328 -17.96 -5.22 14.51
CA LEU A 328 -18.06 -5.34 13.04
C LEU A 328 -19.47 -5.04 12.52
N ALA A 329 -20.50 -5.52 13.21
CA ALA A 329 -21.88 -5.22 12.85
C ALA A 329 -22.24 -3.72 12.95
N LYS A 330 -21.65 -2.99 13.93
CA LYS A 330 -21.80 -1.53 14.01
C LYS A 330 -21.10 -0.83 12.85
N ILE A 331 -19.88 -1.23 12.53
CA ILE A 331 -19.11 -0.73 11.38
C ILE A 331 -19.87 -0.97 10.07
N ASP A 332 -20.42 -2.18 9.87
CA ASP A 332 -21.20 -2.53 8.69
C ASP A 332 -22.47 -1.67 8.54
N ARG A 333 -23.10 -1.30 9.65
CA ARG A 333 -24.26 -0.38 9.64
C ARG A 333 -23.87 0.99 9.11
N VAL A 334 -22.78 1.57 9.62
CA VAL A 334 -22.27 2.87 9.12
C VAL A 334 -22.02 2.80 7.62
N SER A 335 -21.39 1.73 7.14
CA SER A 335 -21.09 1.57 5.71
C SER A 335 -22.33 1.38 4.84
N LYS A 336 -23.41 0.80 5.37
CA LYS A 336 -24.72 0.69 4.69
C LYS A 336 -25.47 2.01 4.64
N ASP A 337 -25.37 2.80 5.70
CA ASP A 337 -26.05 4.10 5.81
C ASP A 337 -25.35 5.18 4.98
N ILE A 338 -24.01 5.09 4.86
CA ILE A 338 -23.16 6.03 4.10
C ILE A 338 -22.40 5.25 3.03
N LEU A 339 -23.03 5.07 1.88
CA LEU A 339 -22.44 4.33 0.76
C LEU A 339 -21.36 5.14 0.05
N TYR A 340 -20.21 4.49 -0.18
CA TYR A 340 -19.10 4.99 -0.97
C TYR A 340 -18.64 6.39 -0.57
N PRO A 341 -18.16 6.59 0.67
CA PRO A 341 -17.73 7.92 1.17
C PRO A 341 -16.64 8.56 0.32
N MET A 342 -15.84 7.77 -0.37
CA MET A 342 -14.76 8.25 -1.25
C MET A 342 -15.13 8.22 -2.74
N GLY A 343 -16.39 8.06 -3.10
CA GLY A 343 -16.87 8.10 -4.47
C GLY A 343 -16.78 6.79 -5.24
#